data_a42e886adb74d1a30f295c6981762ceb
#
_entry.id   a42e886adb74d1a30f295c6981762ceb
#
_cell.length_a   1.000
_cell.length_b   1.000
_cell.length_c   1.000
_cell.angle_alpha   90.00
_cell.angle_beta   90.00
_cell.angle_gamma   90.00
#
_symmetry.space_group_name_H-M   'P 1'
#
loop_
_entity.id
_entity.type
_entity.pdbx_description
1 polymer ?
#
loop_
_entity_poly.entity_id
_entity_poly.type
_entity_poly.pdbx_seq_one_letter_code
_entity_poly.pdbx_strand_id
1 'polypeptide(L)'
;GSISGVDGIELVLLSAGEIPQELAKGRIHLGVTGADLIYEKLPLHEKQIYIVEEMGFGFADLIIAVPNVWIDVNTLHDLDAVAAQFRSEHGFRLRIATKYHNLVRKGLRDFGVSDYQLVDSQGATEGTVANLTAEAIADITSSGATLKANHLKLLSDGVLLKSQASIFASRTADWSRLGSTMKGLCKKMNWKDLVL
;
A
#
# COMPACT_ATOMS: atom_id res chain seq x y z
N GLY A 1 -13.19 23.59 -2.37
CA GLY A 1 -12.08 24.43 -1.89
C GLY A 1 -11.27 24.99 -3.04
N SER A 2 -10.35 25.91 -2.75
CA SER A 2 -9.48 26.55 -3.75
C SER A 2 -8.03 26.60 -3.23
N ILE A 3 -7.08 26.75 -4.15
CA ILE A 3 -5.67 26.98 -3.80
C ILE A 3 -5.37 28.46 -3.97
N SER A 4 -4.97 29.13 -2.89
CA SER A 4 -4.63 30.56 -2.92
C SER A 4 -3.56 30.86 -4.00
N GLY A 5 -3.85 31.81 -4.88
CA GLY A 5 -2.93 32.25 -5.94
C GLY A 5 -2.83 31.31 -7.17
N VAL A 6 -3.76 30.39 -7.33
CA VAL A 6 -3.93 29.60 -8.55
C VAL A 6 -5.43 29.48 -8.84
N ASP A 7 -5.86 30.06 -9.95
CA ASP A 7 -7.26 30.02 -10.37
C ASP A 7 -7.55 28.74 -11.18
N GLY A 8 -8.83 28.34 -11.20
CA GLY A 8 -9.31 27.21 -11.99
C GLY A 8 -9.02 25.83 -11.35
N ILE A 9 -8.71 25.80 -10.06
CA ILE A 9 -8.54 24.55 -9.28
C ILE A 9 -9.73 24.38 -8.35
N GLU A 10 -10.33 23.20 -8.41
CA GLU A 10 -11.30 22.72 -7.44
C GLU A 10 -10.67 21.67 -6.52
N LEU A 11 -10.78 21.86 -5.20
CA LEU A 11 -10.35 20.89 -4.21
C LEU A 11 -11.54 20.03 -3.79
N VAL A 12 -11.39 18.72 -3.97
CA VAL A 12 -12.35 17.71 -3.56
C VAL A 12 -11.73 16.85 -2.45
N LEU A 13 -12.46 16.68 -1.36
CA LEU A 13 -12.06 15.81 -0.25
C LEU A 13 -12.64 14.42 -0.49
N LEU A 14 -11.76 13.45 -0.58
CA LEU A 14 -12.06 12.03 -0.77
C LEU A 14 -11.36 11.22 0.31
N SER A 15 -11.85 10.03 0.62
CA SER A 15 -11.07 9.09 1.41
C SER A 15 -9.82 8.64 0.62
N ALA A 16 -8.73 8.35 1.32
CA ALA A 16 -7.48 7.93 0.68
C ALA A 16 -7.66 6.71 -0.23
N GLY A 17 -8.61 5.82 0.11
CA GLY A 17 -8.92 4.63 -0.67
C GLY A 17 -9.77 4.88 -1.92
N GLU A 18 -10.46 6.03 -2.03
CA GLU A 18 -11.24 6.39 -3.22
C GLU A 18 -10.38 7.06 -4.30
N ILE A 19 -9.36 7.82 -3.89
CA ILE A 19 -8.50 8.59 -4.79
C ILE A 19 -7.94 7.76 -5.96
N PRO A 20 -7.42 6.54 -5.76
CA PRO A 20 -6.90 5.73 -6.85
C PRO A 20 -7.90 5.50 -7.98
N GLN A 21 -9.15 5.17 -7.63
CA GLN A 21 -10.20 4.90 -8.61
C GLN A 21 -10.64 6.15 -9.36
N GLU A 22 -10.71 7.28 -8.67
CA GLU A 22 -11.11 8.55 -9.30
C GLU A 22 -10.02 9.09 -10.23
N LEU A 23 -8.73 8.90 -9.89
CA LEU A 23 -7.60 9.15 -10.79
C LEU A 23 -7.65 8.24 -12.03
N ALA A 24 -7.84 6.93 -11.84
CA ALA A 24 -7.87 5.96 -12.94
C ALA A 24 -9.03 6.21 -13.91
N LYS A 25 -10.16 6.74 -13.43
CA LYS A 25 -11.32 7.12 -14.24
C LYS A 25 -11.19 8.51 -14.89
N GLY A 26 -10.14 9.27 -14.58
CA GLY A 26 -9.95 10.63 -15.06
C GLY A 26 -10.92 11.65 -14.47
N ARG A 27 -11.60 11.34 -13.36
CA ARG A 27 -12.53 12.26 -12.70
C ARG A 27 -11.84 13.33 -11.88
N ILE A 28 -10.64 13.03 -11.41
CA ILE A 28 -9.72 13.99 -10.81
C ILE A 28 -8.40 13.98 -11.59
N HIS A 29 -7.79 15.13 -11.72
CA HIS A 29 -6.54 15.29 -12.46
C HIS A 29 -5.33 14.94 -11.59
N LEU A 30 -5.32 15.42 -10.34
CA LEU A 30 -4.29 15.19 -9.36
C LEU A 30 -4.91 14.62 -8.08
N GLY A 31 -4.19 13.75 -7.38
CA GLY A 31 -4.62 13.21 -6.10
C GLY A 31 -3.44 12.98 -5.17
N VAL A 32 -3.64 13.24 -3.88
CA VAL A 32 -2.65 12.97 -2.83
C VAL A 32 -3.09 11.76 -2.03
N THR A 33 -2.30 10.69 -2.08
CA THR A 33 -2.59 9.44 -1.34
C THR A 33 -1.31 8.66 -1.11
N GLY A 34 -1.37 7.57 -0.33
CA GLY A 34 -0.26 6.63 -0.16
C GLY A 34 0.00 5.82 -1.44
N ALA A 35 1.27 5.60 -1.75
CA ALA A 35 1.65 4.77 -2.90
C ALA A 35 1.15 3.32 -2.76
N ASP A 36 1.08 2.80 -1.53
CA ASP A 36 0.51 1.49 -1.20
C ASP A 36 -0.93 1.34 -1.70
N LEU A 37 -1.78 2.36 -1.51
CA LEU A 37 -3.17 2.33 -1.96
C LEU A 37 -3.29 2.34 -3.49
N ILE A 38 -2.43 3.10 -4.16
CA ILE A 38 -2.38 3.10 -5.63
C ILE A 38 -2.02 1.70 -6.14
N TYR A 39 -0.95 1.12 -5.63
CA TYR A 39 -0.45 -0.18 -6.10
C TYR A 39 -1.37 -1.34 -5.73
N GLU A 40 -2.04 -1.27 -4.58
CA GLU A 40 -3.05 -2.26 -4.20
C GLU A 40 -4.30 -2.19 -5.07
N LYS A 41 -4.81 -0.98 -5.31
CA LYS A 41 -6.09 -0.77 -6.01
C LYS A 41 -5.98 -0.84 -7.53
N LEU A 42 -4.82 -0.53 -8.09
CA LEU A 42 -4.58 -0.41 -9.53
C LEU A 42 -3.37 -1.25 -9.96
N PRO A 43 -3.54 -2.55 -10.19
CA PRO A 43 -2.42 -3.42 -10.62
C PRO A 43 -1.71 -2.97 -11.90
N LEU A 44 -2.39 -2.22 -12.78
CA LEU A 44 -1.84 -1.63 -14.01
C LEU A 44 -1.73 -0.10 -13.92
N HIS A 45 -1.43 0.41 -12.73
CA HIS A 45 -1.38 1.85 -12.43
C HIS A 45 -0.53 2.66 -13.43
N GLU A 46 0.59 2.14 -13.92
CA GLU A 46 1.50 2.83 -14.85
C GLU A 46 0.82 3.29 -16.15
N LYS A 47 -0.25 2.59 -16.58
CA LYS A 47 -1.03 2.95 -17.76
C LYS A 47 -2.06 4.06 -17.49
N GLN A 48 -2.45 4.24 -16.23
CA GLN A 48 -3.57 5.09 -15.84
C GLN A 48 -3.13 6.34 -15.08
N ILE A 49 -2.03 6.24 -14.34
CA ILE A 49 -1.51 7.31 -13.48
C ILE A 49 0.02 7.32 -13.48
N TYR A 50 0.60 8.40 -12.99
CA TYR A 50 2.03 8.49 -12.68
C TYR A 50 2.27 9.32 -11.42
N ILE A 51 3.43 9.11 -10.79
CA ILE A 51 3.86 9.88 -9.63
C ILE A 51 4.39 11.23 -10.13
N VAL A 52 3.86 12.31 -9.56
CA VAL A 52 4.35 13.67 -9.77
C VAL A 52 5.45 14.00 -8.77
N GLU A 53 5.19 13.69 -7.48
CA GLU A 53 6.11 14.01 -6.40
C GLU A 53 5.88 13.08 -5.20
N GLU A 54 6.96 12.64 -4.60
CA GLU A 54 6.98 12.00 -3.29
C GLU A 54 7.11 13.07 -2.21
N MET A 55 6.20 13.08 -1.23
CA MET A 55 6.05 14.22 -0.32
C MET A 55 6.98 14.17 0.91
N GLY A 56 7.71 13.07 1.11
CA GLY A 56 8.65 12.93 2.24
C GLY A 56 7.98 12.80 3.62
N PHE A 57 6.70 12.48 3.67
CA PHE A 57 5.96 12.20 4.90
C PHE A 57 4.92 11.10 4.70
N GLY A 58 4.24 10.70 5.79
CA GLY A 58 3.22 9.66 5.74
C GLY A 58 3.81 8.30 5.38
N PHE A 59 5.03 8.01 5.84
CA PHE A 59 5.70 6.74 5.60
C PHE A 59 4.90 5.59 6.19
N ALA A 60 4.72 4.55 5.39
CA ALA A 60 4.00 3.34 5.75
C ALA A 60 4.57 2.15 4.96
N ASP A 61 5.32 1.29 5.64
CA ASP A 61 5.88 0.09 5.01
C ASP A 61 4.88 -1.05 5.08
N LEU A 62 4.59 -1.71 3.97
CA LEU A 62 3.85 -2.96 3.95
C LEU A 62 4.80 -4.09 4.35
N ILE A 63 4.46 -4.77 5.44
CA ILE A 63 5.35 -5.76 6.05
C ILE A 63 4.64 -7.10 6.28
N ILE A 64 5.45 -8.15 6.44
CA ILE A 64 5.01 -9.44 6.98
C ILE A 64 5.48 -9.54 8.44
N ALA A 65 4.55 -9.84 9.34
CA ALA A 65 4.86 -10.07 10.74
C ALA A 65 4.27 -11.39 11.23
N VAL A 66 5.00 -12.04 12.12
CA VAL A 66 4.69 -13.34 12.70
C VAL A 66 4.71 -13.25 14.22
N PRO A 67 4.11 -14.21 14.97
CA PRO A 67 4.20 -14.25 16.43
C PRO A 67 5.64 -14.23 16.94
N ASN A 68 5.91 -13.47 17.99
CA ASN A 68 7.23 -13.43 18.64
C ASN A 68 7.70 -14.80 19.14
N VAL A 69 6.74 -15.67 19.49
CA VAL A 69 7.03 -17.03 19.99
C VAL A 69 7.57 -17.96 18.90
N TRP A 70 7.48 -17.56 17.64
CA TRP A 70 8.11 -18.28 16.52
C TRP A 70 9.59 -17.89 16.43
N ILE A 71 10.39 -18.36 17.41
CA ILE A 71 11.78 -17.93 17.62
C ILE A 71 12.63 -18.12 16.36
N ASP A 72 12.48 -19.25 15.67
CA ASP A 72 13.31 -19.65 14.53
C ASP A 72 12.78 -19.10 13.18
N VAL A 73 11.65 -18.38 13.16
CA VAL A 73 11.10 -17.80 11.94
C VAL A 73 11.51 -16.33 11.86
N ASN A 74 12.55 -16.02 11.09
CA ASN A 74 13.12 -14.68 11.00
C ASN A 74 13.14 -14.12 9.57
N THR A 75 12.94 -14.96 8.57
CA THR A 75 12.94 -14.60 7.15
C THR A 75 11.68 -15.11 6.44
N LEU A 76 11.44 -14.64 5.22
CA LEU A 76 10.36 -15.17 4.37
C LEU A 76 10.63 -16.62 3.96
N HIS A 77 11.90 -17.03 3.87
CA HIS A 77 12.26 -18.43 3.62
C HIS A 77 11.85 -19.31 4.80
N ASP A 78 12.08 -18.86 6.05
CA ASP A 78 11.62 -19.60 7.23
C ASP A 78 10.09 -19.69 7.27
N LEU A 79 9.42 -18.62 6.87
CA LEU A 79 7.94 -18.59 6.78
C LEU A 79 7.44 -19.61 5.74
N ASP A 80 8.09 -19.77 4.59
CA ASP A 80 7.72 -20.76 3.58
C ASP A 80 7.85 -22.19 4.13
N ALA A 81 8.95 -22.48 4.84
CA ALA A 81 9.15 -23.77 5.48
C ALA A 81 8.05 -24.08 6.53
N VAL A 82 7.72 -23.08 7.37
CA VAL A 82 6.63 -23.20 8.35
C VAL A 82 5.28 -23.37 7.66
N ALA A 83 5.02 -22.66 6.56
CA ALA A 83 3.75 -22.78 5.84
C ALA A 83 3.56 -24.18 5.24
N ALA A 84 4.62 -24.78 4.70
CA ALA A 84 4.60 -26.15 4.18
C ALA A 84 4.36 -27.17 5.31
N GLN A 85 5.07 -27.05 6.43
CA GLN A 85 4.86 -27.88 7.60
C GLN A 85 3.44 -27.76 8.16
N PHE A 86 2.97 -26.52 8.35
CA PHE A 86 1.63 -26.20 8.84
C PHE A 86 0.55 -26.89 8.00
N ARG A 87 0.68 -26.82 6.67
CA ARG A 87 -0.24 -27.50 5.76
C ARG A 87 -0.23 -29.02 5.92
N SER A 88 0.96 -29.58 6.10
CA SER A 88 1.10 -31.02 6.31
C SER A 88 0.44 -31.49 7.62
N GLU A 89 0.57 -30.72 8.68
CA GLU A 89 0.06 -31.07 10.01
C GLU A 89 -1.45 -30.80 10.16
N HIS A 90 -1.95 -29.69 9.59
CA HIS A 90 -3.33 -29.22 9.81
C HIS A 90 -4.26 -29.51 8.62
N GLY A 91 -3.74 -29.86 7.44
CA GLY A 91 -4.55 -30.13 6.25
C GLY A 91 -5.08 -28.89 5.53
N PHE A 92 -4.73 -27.68 5.98
CA PHE A 92 -5.06 -26.40 5.33
C PHE A 92 -3.86 -25.46 5.33
N ARG A 93 -3.90 -24.45 4.46
CA ARG A 93 -2.79 -23.51 4.29
C ARG A 93 -2.67 -22.53 5.44
N LEU A 94 -1.44 -22.11 5.75
CA LEU A 94 -1.15 -21.04 6.70
C LEU A 94 -1.87 -19.75 6.29
N ARG A 95 -2.62 -19.16 7.24
CA ARG A 95 -3.44 -17.95 6.98
C ARG A 95 -2.64 -16.70 7.29
N ILE A 96 -2.63 -15.77 6.33
CA ILE A 96 -2.03 -14.44 6.48
C ILE A 96 -3.15 -13.41 6.37
N ALA A 97 -3.42 -12.69 7.44
CA ALA A 97 -4.46 -11.65 7.47
C ALA A 97 -3.94 -10.37 6.84
N THR A 98 -4.72 -9.78 5.92
CA THR A 98 -4.33 -8.56 5.22
C THR A 98 -5.52 -7.82 4.62
N LYS A 99 -5.31 -6.53 4.32
CA LYS A 99 -6.14 -5.69 3.44
C LYS A 99 -5.50 -5.48 2.06
N TYR A 100 -4.23 -5.90 1.90
CA TYR A 100 -3.38 -5.65 0.74
C TYR A 100 -3.16 -6.93 -0.06
N HIS A 101 -4.25 -7.53 -0.56
CA HIS A 101 -4.22 -8.85 -1.21
C HIS A 101 -3.33 -8.90 -2.46
N ASN A 102 -3.35 -7.84 -3.28
CA ASN A 102 -2.59 -7.79 -4.53
C ASN A 102 -1.09 -7.65 -4.26
N LEU A 103 -0.74 -6.70 -3.39
CA LEU A 103 0.66 -6.44 -3.02
C LEU A 103 1.28 -7.62 -2.27
N VAL A 104 0.55 -8.19 -1.30
CA VAL A 104 1.04 -9.33 -0.52
C VAL A 104 1.22 -10.55 -1.40
N ARG A 105 0.24 -10.86 -2.27
CA ARG A 105 0.35 -11.98 -3.22
C ARG A 105 1.54 -11.81 -4.16
N LYS A 106 1.77 -10.59 -4.66
CA LYS A 106 2.91 -10.28 -5.50
C LYS A 106 4.21 -10.46 -4.73
N GLY A 107 4.34 -9.85 -3.55
CA GLY A 107 5.55 -9.91 -2.73
C GLY A 107 5.91 -11.35 -2.35
N LEU A 108 4.98 -12.10 -1.77
CA LEU A 108 5.23 -13.48 -1.36
C LEU A 108 5.61 -14.38 -2.55
N ARG A 109 4.97 -14.19 -3.71
CA ARG A 109 5.36 -14.91 -4.93
C ARG A 109 6.78 -14.56 -5.39
N ASP A 110 7.15 -13.28 -5.35
CA ASP A 110 8.48 -12.81 -5.77
C ASP A 110 9.59 -13.39 -4.87
N PHE A 111 9.27 -13.66 -3.58
CA PHE A 111 10.14 -14.35 -2.63
C PHE A 111 10.02 -15.89 -2.64
N GLY A 112 9.13 -16.46 -3.45
CA GLY A 112 8.94 -17.91 -3.57
C GLY A 112 8.15 -18.55 -2.44
N VAL A 113 7.48 -17.76 -1.58
CA VAL A 113 6.63 -18.30 -0.51
C VAL A 113 5.36 -18.91 -1.10
N SER A 114 5.06 -20.15 -0.69
CA SER A 114 3.91 -20.92 -1.15
C SER A 114 3.03 -21.36 0.04
N ASP A 115 2.16 -22.31 -0.11
CA ASP A 115 1.34 -22.93 0.95
C ASP A 115 0.65 -22.00 1.97
N TYR A 116 0.42 -20.73 1.59
CA TYR A 116 -0.37 -19.78 2.36
C TYR A 116 -1.73 -19.52 1.72
N GLN A 117 -2.64 -18.94 2.51
CA GLN A 117 -3.86 -18.31 2.02
C GLN A 117 -4.02 -16.92 2.66
N LEU A 118 -4.45 -15.95 1.86
CA LEU A 118 -4.77 -14.63 2.37
C LEU A 118 -6.20 -14.62 2.91
N VAL A 119 -6.38 -14.05 4.09
CA VAL A 119 -7.68 -13.84 4.71
C VAL A 119 -7.93 -12.35 4.92
N ASP A 120 -9.18 -11.93 4.69
CA ASP A 120 -9.55 -10.52 4.86
C ASP A 120 -9.41 -10.10 6.31
N SER A 121 -8.80 -8.95 6.50
CA SER A 121 -8.74 -8.28 7.78
C SER A 121 -9.54 -6.99 7.71
N GLN A 122 -10.64 -6.92 8.46
CA GLN A 122 -11.41 -5.70 8.63
C GLN A 122 -11.16 -5.13 10.03
N GLY A 123 -10.47 -3.98 10.10
CA GLY A 123 -10.14 -3.34 11.38
C GLY A 123 -8.70 -3.60 11.82
N ALA A 124 -8.49 -4.01 13.07
CA ALA A 124 -7.18 -4.25 13.65
C ALA A 124 -6.60 -5.59 13.16
N THR A 125 -5.80 -5.54 12.09
CA THR A 125 -5.17 -6.74 11.49
C THR A 125 -4.29 -7.48 12.48
N GLU A 126 -3.57 -6.75 13.31
CA GLU A 126 -2.68 -7.29 14.34
C GLU A 126 -3.40 -8.15 15.39
N GLY A 127 -4.69 -7.92 15.61
CA GLY A 127 -5.50 -8.72 16.54
C GLY A 127 -5.91 -10.09 16.00
N THR A 128 -5.78 -10.34 14.70
CA THR A 128 -6.21 -11.60 14.07
C THR A 128 -5.43 -12.81 14.56
N VAL A 129 -4.15 -12.63 14.88
CA VAL A 129 -3.29 -13.70 15.43
C VAL A 129 -3.72 -14.06 16.85
N ALA A 130 -3.95 -13.08 17.71
CA ALA A 130 -4.43 -13.30 19.07
C ALA A 130 -5.80 -13.99 19.08
N ASN A 131 -6.65 -13.70 18.10
CA ASN A 131 -7.99 -14.29 17.94
C ASN A 131 -7.99 -15.63 17.18
N LEU A 132 -6.81 -16.16 16.82
CA LEU A 132 -6.63 -17.42 16.10
C LEU A 132 -7.35 -17.48 14.75
N THR A 133 -7.56 -16.33 14.12
CA THR A 133 -8.17 -16.24 12.79
C THR A 133 -7.14 -16.23 11.66
N ALA A 134 -5.88 -15.97 11.99
CA ALA A 134 -4.72 -16.08 11.12
C ALA A 134 -3.48 -16.44 11.94
N GLU A 135 -2.45 -17.00 11.29
CA GLU A 135 -1.17 -17.35 11.88
C GLU A 135 -0.13 -16.23 11.75
N ALA A 136 -0.26 -15.41 10.71
CA ALA A 136 0.61 -14.28 10.41
C ALA A 136 -0.22 -13.10 9.90
N ILE A 137 0.40 -11.94 9.79
CA ILE A 137 -0.22 -10.73 9.22
C ILE A 137 0.65 -10.12 8.13
N ALA A 138 -0.03 -9.42 7.22
CA ALA A 138 0.59 -8.47 6.31
C ALA A 138 -0.18 -7.14 6.39
N ASP A 139 0.43 -6.11 6.94
CA ASP A 139 -0.21 -4.80 7.11
C ASP A 139 0.83 -3.68 7.02
N ILE A 140 0.35 -2.44 6.94
CA ILE A 140 1.23 -1.27 6.95
C ILE A 140 1.66 -0.93 8.37
N THR A 141 2.91 -0.53 8.50
CA THR A 141 3.46 -0.01 9.76
C THR A 141 4.37 1.17 9.51
N SER A 142 4.40 2.11 10.44
CA SER A 142 5.35 3.23 10.42
C SER A 142 6.42 3.11 11.50
N SER A 143 6.08 2.61 12.68
CA SER A 143 7.00 2.53 13.83
C SER A 143 7.16 1.11 14.40
N GLY A 144 6.33 0.18 13.99
CA GLY A 144 6.26 -1.16 14.56
C GLY A 144 5.73 -1.23 15.99
N ALA A 145 5.27 -0.13 16.59
CA ALA A 145 4.77 -0.10 17.96
C ALA A 145 3.55 -1.02 18.15
N THR A 146 2.62 -1.01 17.20
CA THR A 146 1.43 -1.86 17.22
C THR A 146 1.79 -3.34 17.14
N LEU A 147 2.81 -3.70 16.33
CA LEU A 147 3.29 -5.08 16.24
C LEU A 147 3.78 -5.57 17.61
N LYS A 148 4.63 -4.79 18.27
CA LYS A 148 5.16 -5.13 19.61
C LYS A 148 4.04 -5.29 20.65
N ALA A 149 3.05 -4.39 20.63
CA ALA A 149 1.91 -4.43 21.55
C ALA A 149 1.05 -5.70 21.35
N ASN A 150 1.07 -6.29 20.16
CA ASN A 150 0.34 -7.51 19.82
C ASN A 150 1.24 -8.77 19.77
N HIS A 151 2.43 -8.71 20.38
CA HIS A 151 3.38 -9.82 20.43
C HIS A 151 3.79 -10.36 19.06
N LEU A 152 3.90 -9.47 18.08
CA LEU A 152 4.35 -9.77 16.72
C LEU A 152 5.76 -9.25 16.48
N LYS A 153 6.50 -9.92 15.60
CA LYS A 153 7.81 -9.48 15.08
C LYS A 153 7.78 -9.38 13.57
N LEU A 154 8.46 -8.37 13.06
CA LEU A 154 8.75 -8.20 11.64
C LEU A 154 9.80 -9.22 11.20
N LEU A 155 9.60 -9.85 10.05
CA LEU A 155 10.65 -10.66 9.42
C LEU A 155 11.75 -9.74 8.84
N SER A 156 13.00 -10.16 8.90
CA SER A 156 14.16 -9.35 8.52
C SER A 156 14.15 -8.90 7.05
N ASP A 157 13.56 -9.70 6.18
CA ASP A 157 13.33 -9.45 4.75
C ASP A 157 11.83 -9.25 4.44
N GLY A 158 11.00 -9.09 5.47
CA GLY A 158 9.55 -9.04 5.38
C GLY A 158 8.96 -7.68 4.96
N VAL A 159 9.78 -6.71 4.54
CA VAL A 159 9.28 -5.44 3.97
C VAL A 159 8.97 -5.64 2.49
N LEU A 160 7.69 -5.74 2.15
CA LEU A 160 7.23 -5.99 0.78
C LEU A 160 7.14 -4.70 -0.05
N LEU A 161 6.85 -3.57 0.58
CA LEU A 161 6.74 -2.27 -0.07
C LEU A 161 7.08 -1.16 0.92
N LYS A 162 7.89 -0.19 0.48
CA LYS A 162 8.02 1.10 1.17
C LYS A 162 7.08 2.10 0.52
N SER A 163 6.24 2.73 1.32
CA SER A 163 5.23 3.69 0.86
C SER A 163 5.35 5.01 1.61
N GLN A 164 4.93 6.06 0.94
CA GLN A 164 4.77 7.39 1.51
C GLN A 164 3.63 8.13 0.81
N ALA A 165 3.18 9.22 1.41
CA ALA A 165 2.27 10.14 0.76
C ALA A 165 2.92 10.69 -0.51
N SER A 166 2.21 10.64 -1.63
CA SER A 166 2.70 11.08 -2.93
C SER A 166 1.58 11.78 -3.71
N ILE A 167 1.98 12.68 -4.60
CA ILE A 167 1.08 13.33 -5.55
C ILE A 167 1.09 12.49 -6.82
N PHE A 168 -0.09 12.09 -7.24
CA PHE A 168 -0.30 11.33 -8.47
C PHE A 168 -1.10 12.13 -9.46
N ALA A 169 -0.81 11.95 -10.75
CA ALA A 169 -1.57 12.53 -11.85
C ALA A 169 -2.25 11.45 -12.69
N SER A 170 -3.47 11.73 -13.12
CA SER A 170 -4.23 10.88 -14.04
C SER A 170 -3.70 11.00 -15.45
N ARG A 171 -3.50 9.86 -16.15
CA ARG A 171 -3.23 9.82 -17.59
C ARG A 171 -4.52 9.82 -18.43
N THR A 172 -5.66 9.60 -17.78
CA THR A 172 -6.96 9.45 -18.45
C THR A 172 -7.84 10.70 -18.34
N ALA A 173 -7.46 11.68 -17.51
CA ALA A 173 -8.17 12.93 -17.37
C ALA A 173 -7.98 13.84 -18.61
N ASP A 174 -8.92 14.74 -18.84
CA ASP A 174 -8.82 15.73 -19.92
C ASP A 174 -8.01 16.95 -19.49
N TRP A 175 -6.76 17.00 -19.90
CA TRP A 175 -5.84 18.11 -19.62
C TRP A 175 -5.85 19.24 -20.66
N SER A 176 -6.63 19.11 -21.75
CA SER A 176 -6.55 19.96 -22.93
C SER A 176 -6.77 21.46 -22.68
N ARG A 177 -7.54 21.79 -21.61
CA ARG A 177 -7.90 23.18 -21.28
C ARG A 177 -7.16 23.74 -20.07
N LEU A 178 -6.22 23.00 -19.50
CA LEU A 178 -5.62 23.32 -18.21
C LEU A 178 -4.21 23.91 -18.28
N GLY A 179 -3.69 24.19 -19.48
CA GLY A 179 -2.29 24.59 -19.67
C GLY A 179 -1.85 25.82 -18.84
N SER A 180 -2.70 26.85 -18.71
CA SER A 180 -2.40 28.04 -17.89
C SER A 180 -2.46 27.74 -16.39
N THR A 181 -3.48 27.01 -15.97
CA THR A 181 -3.68 26.60 -14.55
C THR A 181 -2.52 25.69 -14.10
N MET A 182 -2.14 24.73 -14.94
CA MET A 182 -1.02 23.83 -14.65
C MET A 182 0.31 24.54 -14.56
N LYS A 183 0.59 25.49 -15.46
CA LYS A 183 1.80 26.33 -15.35
C LYS A 183 1.84 27.12 -14.04
N GLY A 184 0.70 27.68 -13.62
CA GLY A 184 0.57 28.37 -12.32
C GLY A 184 0.84 27.43 -11.14
N LEU A 185 0.27 26.23 -11.18
CA LEU A 185 0.48 25.23 -10.14
C LEU A 185 1.92 24.72 -10.11
N CYS A 186 2.51 24.37 -11.25
CA CYS A 186 3.89 23.92 -11.34
C CYS A 186 4.87 24.97 -10.79
N LYS A 187 4.66 26.25 -11.15
CA LYS A 187 5.48 27.36 -10.61
C LYS A 187 5.36 27.47 -9.09
N LYS A 188 4.15 27.32 -8.54
CA LYS A 188 3.88 27.45 -7.11
C LYS A 188 4.47 26.27 -6.32
N MET A 189 4.40 25.07 -6.86
CA MET A 189 4.89 23.84 -6.26
C MET A 189 6.36 23.55 -6.58
N ASN A 190 6.99 24.41 -7.39
CA ASN A 190 8.36 24.22 -7.90
C ASN A 190 8.55 22.89 -8.65
N TRP A 191 7.49 22.43 -9.33
CA TRP A 191 7.57 21.24 -10.16
C TRP A 191 8.22 21.57 -11.51
N LYS A 192 8.99 20.63 -12.03
CA LYS A 192 9.36 20.66 -13.46
C LYS A 192 8.08 20.50 -14.26
N ASP A 193 8.03 21.14 -15.45
CA ASP A 193 6.85 21.06 -16.31
C ASP A 193 6.38 19.60 -16.45
N LEU A 194 5.14 19.36 -16.00
CA LEU A 194 4.51 18.05 -16.15
C LEU A 194 4.25 17.87 -17.65
N VAL A 195 4.94 16.93 -18.28
CA VAL A 195 4.63 16.45 -19.62
C VAL A 195 3.45 15.49 -19.48
N LEU A 196 2.25 16.00 -19.74
CA LEU A 196 0.97 15.29 -19.67
C LEU A 196 0.58 14.73 -21.01
#